data_2ecaa7b744d0977a0ebe0b3c24d031a0
#
_entry.id   2ecaa7b744d0977a0ebe0b3c24d031a0
#
_cell.length_a   1.000
_cell.length_b   1.000
_cell.length_c   1.000
_cell.angle_alpha   90.00
_cell.angle_beta   90.00
_cell.angle_gamma   90.00
#
_symmetry.space_group_name_H-M   'P 1'
#
loop_
_entity.id
_entity.type
_entity.pdbx_description
1 polymer ?
#
loop_
_entity_poly.entity_id
_entity_poly.type
_entity_poly.pdbx_seq_one_letter_code
_entity_poly.pdbx_strand_id
1 'polypeptide(L)'
;MQNVFIIGSKGIPASYGGYETFVDKLTEYHQTNDKIKYHVACAVDDNKEVGEFIYHNAQCFKIKRKKIGPAQAIVYDIDALKYTVNYIKKNNIDKAIVYILACRIGPFFKRYVKQIHSLGGKVYVNPDGHEWKRAKWSAPVKMYWKLSERLMVKHSDLLICDSKNI
;
A
#
# COMPACT_ATOMS: atom_id res chain seq x y z
N MET A 1 -3.23 -3.53 20.80
CA MET A 1 -2.50 -2.65 19.85
C MET A 1 -3.00 -2.96 18.45
N GLN A 2 -3.43 -1.95 17.68
CA GLN A 2 -3.88 -2.11 16.30
C GLN A 2 -2.69 -2.08 15.35
N ASN A 3 -2.49 -3.13 14.57
CA ASN A 3 -1.47 -3.15 13.52
C ASN A 3 -2.06 -2.63 12.20
N VAL A 4 -1.38 -1.65 11.58
CA VAL A 4 -1.76 -1.01 10.32
C VAL A 4 -0.60 -1.10 9.34
N PHE A 5 -0.80 -1.85 8.26
CA PHE A 5 0.19 -2.00 7.18
C PHE A 5 -0.13 -1.02 6.07
N ILE A 6 0.83 -0.17 5.70
CA ILE A 6 0.67 0.84 4.64
C ILE A 6 1.50 0.45 3.42
N ILE A 7 0.82 0.35 2.27
CA ILE A 7 1.37 -0.06 0.97
C ILE A 7 0.98 0.95 -0.10
N GLY A 8 1.78 1.08 -1.15
CA GLY A 8 1.46 1.92 -2.31
C GLY A 8 2.12 3.30 -2.32
N SER A 9 2.88 3.65 -1.27
CA SER A 9 3.83 4.77 -1.30
C SER A 9 5.26 4.27 -1.57
N LYS A 10 6.19 5.18 -1.82
CA LYS A 10 7.62 4.83 -1.87
C LYS A 10 8.23 4.63 -0.48
N GLY A 11 7.45 4.92 0.58
CA GLY A 11 7.84 4.76 1.98
C GLY A 11 8.29 6.05 2.65
N ILE A 12 8.79 5.90 3.86
CA ILE A 12 9.27 6.97 4.74
C ILE A 12 10.74 6.71 5.14
N PRO A 13 11.55 7.76 5.48
CA PRO A 13 11.22 9.18 5.45
C PRO A 13 10.85 9.67 4.05
N ALA A 14 9.92 10.64 3.98
CA ALA A 14 9.45 11.19 2.73
C ALA A 14 10.54 12.00 2.03
N SER A 15 10.86 11.64 0.79
CA SER A 15 11.74 12.46 -0.06
C SER A 15 10.94 13.34 -1.03
N TYR A 16 9.86 12.80 -1.62
CA TYR A 16 9.00 13.50 -2.57
C TYR A 16 7.72 12.69 -2.82
N GLY A 17 6.57 13.38 -2.86
CA GLY A 17 5.26 12.79 -3.22
C GLY A 17 4.20 13.01 -2.16
N GLY A 18 2.93 13.09 -2.59
CA GLY A 18 1.79 13.32 -1.70
C GLY A 18 1.59 12.18 -0.70
N TYR A 19 1.62 10.94 -1.18
CA TYR A 19 1.48 9.77 -0.32
C TYR A 19 2.64 9.59 0.67
N GLU A 20 3.88 9.82 0.22
CA GLU A 20 5.06 9.76 1.08
C GLU A 20 4.94 10.78 2.22
N THR A 21 4.60 12.02 1.89
CA THR A 21 4.38 13.10 2.87
C THR A 21 3.23 12.76 3.83
N PHE A 22 2.12 12.23 3.31
CA PHE A 22 0.98 11.82 4.12
C PHE A 22 1.39 10.72 5.13
N VAL A 23 2.06 9.66 4.68
CA VAL A 23 2.47 8.55 5.55
C VAL A 23 3.50 9.01 6.59
N ASP A 24 4.44 9.86 6.19
CA ASP A 24 5.45 10.43 7.09
C ASP A 24 4.78 11.24 8.22
N LYS A 25 3.89 12.16 7.87
CA LYS A 25 3.14 12.96 8.85
C LYS A 25 2.20 12.13 9.72
N LEU A 26 1.56 11.11 9.16
CA LEU A 26 0.71 10.19 9.90
C LEU A 26 1.49 9.41 10.96
N THR A 27 2.66 8.89 10.59
CA THR A 27 3.52 8.14 11.53
C THR A 27 4.17 9.06 12.56
N GLU A 28 4.60 10.27 12.18
CA GLU A 28 5.09 11.30 13.09
C GLU A 28 4.03 11.67 14.14
N TYR A 29 2.79 11.94 13.70
CA TYR A 29 1.69 12.29 14.60
C TYR A 29 1.39 11.20 15.65
N HIS A 30 1.48 9.94 15.25
CA HIS A 30 1.18 8.80 16.11
C HIS A 30 2.43 8.17 16.77
N GLN A 31 3.62 8.75 16.65
CA GLN A 31 4.86 8.12 17.11
C GLN A 31 4.90 7.77 18.61
N THR A 32 4.11 8.48 19.42
CA THR A 32 3.98 8.25 20.88
C THR A 32 2.71 7.46 21.25
N ASN A 33 1.91 7.06 20.26
CA ASN A 33 0.67 6.34 20.50
C ASN A 33 0.93 4.83 20.55
N ASP A 34 0.85 4.24 21.72
CA ASP A 34 1.05 2.81 21.97
C ASP A 34 -0.11 1.90 21.52
N LYS A 35 -1.26 2.50 21.15
CA LYS A 35 -2.44 1.75 20.69
C LYS A 35 -2.37 1.36 19.22
N ILE A 36 -1.52 2.02 18.43
CA ILE A 36 -1.38 1.80 16.99
C ILE A 36 0.08 1.51 16.63
N LYS A 37 0.32 0.44 15.87
CA LYS A 37 1.63 0.13 15.29
C LYS A 37 1.54 0.16 13.78
N TYR A 38 2.28 1.08 13.16
CA TYR A 38 2.40 1.15 11.71
C TYR A 38 3.50 0.22 11.19
N HIS A 39 3.23 -0.40 10.04
CA HIS A 39 4.16 -1.19 9.24
C HIS A 39 4.17 -0.59 7.83
N VAL A 40 5.28 -0.01 7.40
CA VAL A 40 5.33 0.76 6.14
C VAL A 40 6.23 0.09 5.12
N ALA A 41 5.66 -0.18 3.93
CA ALA A 41 6.43 -0.64 2.79
C ALA A 41 7.28 0.50 2.22
N CYS A 42 8.59 0.30 2.13
CA CYS A 42 9.55 1.27 1.63
C CYS A 42 10.24 0.75 0.38
N ALA A 43 10.10 1.49 -0.71
CA ALA A 43 10.69 1.13 -1.98
C ALA A 43 12.21 1.37 -1.98
N VAL A 44 12.98 0.37 -2.38
CA VAL A 44 14.42 0.50 -2.60
C VAL A 44 14.79 0.05 -4.01
N ASP A 45 15.90 0.56 -4.51
CA ASP A 45 16.41 0.12 -5.80
C ASP A 45 16.85 -1.35 -5.76
N ASP A 46 16.79 -2.03 -6.90
CA ASP A 46 17.00 -3.48 -7.00
C ASP A 46 18.40 -3.92 -6.54
N ASN A 47 19.40 -3.05 -6.66
CA ASN A 47 20.78 -3.26 -6.22
C ASN A 47 21.02 -2.97 -4.74
N LYS A 48 20.03 -2.47 -3.98
CA LYS A 48 20.16 -2.19 -2.56
C LYS A 48 19.70 -3.37 -1.71
N GLU A 49 20.22 -3.45 -0.50
CA GLU A 49 19.84 -4.49 0.45
C GLU A 49 18.38 -4.31 0.91
N VAL A 50 17.71 -5.43 1.07
CA VAL A 50 16.42 -5.51 1.75
C VAL A 50 16.66 -5.56 3.27
N GLY A 51 15.62 -5.30 4.05
CA GLY A 51 15.70 -5.34 5.51
C GLY A 51 14.61 -4.50 6.13
N GLU A 52 14.67 -4.37 7.43
CA GLU A 52 13.71 -3.60 8.21
C GLU A 52 14.44 -2.50 8.99
N PHE A 53 13.71 -1.43 9.32
CA PHE A 53 14.19 -0.34 10.16
C PHE A 53 13.02 0.32 10.88
N ILE A 54 13.32 1.10 11.92
CA ILE A 54 12.31 1.86 12.68
C ILE A 54 12.43 3.34 12.31
N TYR A 55 11.28 3.96 12.03
CA TYR A 55 11.19 5.40 11.79
C TYR A 55 9.84 5.91 12.33
N HIS A 56 9.81 6.98 13.12
CA HIS A 56 8.63 7.49 13.85
C HIS A 56 7.84 6.37 14.55
N ASN A 57 8.55 5.46 15.22
CA ASN A 57 7.97 4.25 15.83
C ASN A 57 7.25 3.30 14.86
N ALA A 58 7.29 3.55 13.56
CA ALA A 58 6.78 2.63 12.54
C ALA A 58 7.83 1.58 12.19
N GLN A 59 7.39 0.33 12.00
CA GLN A 59 8.20 -0.76 11.45
C GLN A 59 8.23 -0.62 9.93
N CYS A 60 9.34 -0.19 9.36
CA CYS A 60 9.53 -0.04 7.92
C CYS A 60 10.19 -1.28 7.33
N PHE A 61 9.68 -1.77 6.20
CA PHE A 61 10.28 -2.91 5.50
C PHE A 61 10.59 -2.57 4.05
N LYS A 62 11.80 -2.89 3.61
CA LYS A 62 12.32 -2.55 2.29
C LYS A 62 11.88 -3.58 1.25
N ILE A 63 11.23 -3.09 0.19
CA ILE A 63 10.80 -3.89 -0.98
C ILE A 63 11.54 -3.40 -2.22
N LYS A 64 12.18 -4.30 -2.94
CA LYS A 64 12.90 -3.98 -4.18
C LYS A 64 11.98 -3.53 -5.30
N ARG A 65 12.32 -2.43 -5.94
CA ARG A 65 11.67 -1.96 -7.17
C ARG A 65 12.39 -2.52 -8.38
N LYS A 66 11.76 -3.45 -9.07
CA LYS A 66 12.30 -4.00 -10.33
C LYS A 66 12.15 -2.98 -11.46
N LYS A 67 13.21 -2.74 -12.23
CA LYS A 67 13.19 -1.82 -13.38
C LYS A 67 12.52 -2.47 -14.60
N ILE A 68 11.18 -2.58 -14.58
CA ILE A 68 10.37 -3.23 -15.61
C ILE A 68 9.38 -2.26 -16.29
N GLY A 69 9.74 -0.99 -16.38
CA GLY A 69 8.93 0.03 -17.04
C GLY A 69 7.62 0.34 -16.31
N PRO A 70 6.49 0.56 -17.01
CA PRO A 70 5.22 0.99 -16.42
C PRO A 70 4.63 0.03 -15.38
N ALA A 71 4.95 -1.27 -15.46
CA ALA A 71 4.47 -2.27 -14.51
C ALA A 71 5.20 -2.27 -13.16
N GLN A 72 6.26 -1.47 -13.01
CA GLN A 72 7.10 -1.41 -11.82
C GLN A 72 6.31 -1.17 -10.53
N ALA A 73 5.37 -0.22 -10.55
CA ALA A 73 4.56 0.09 -9.37
C ALA A 73 3.59 -1.05 -9.01
N ILE A 74 3.05 -1.73 -10.02
CA ILE A 74 2.14 -2.88 -9.82
C ILE A 74 2.89 -4.02 -9.15
N VAL A 75 4.07 -4.37 -9.66
CA VAL A 75 4.88 -5.48 -9.09
C VAL A 75 5.36 -5.13 -7.69
N TYR A 76 5.78 -3.89 -7.45
CA TYR A 76 6.15 -3.41 -6.13
C TYR A 76 5.01 -3.58 -5.10
N ASP A 77 3.80 -3.14 -5.44
CA ASP A 77 2.63 -3.25 -4.55
C ASP A 77 2.27 -4.73 -4.29
N ILE A 78 2.38 -5.60 -5.30
CA ILE A 78 2.16 -7.05 -5.15
C ILE A 78 3.21 -7.67 -4.22
N ASP A 79 4.49 -7.33 -4.38
CA ASP A 79 5.55 -7.88 -3.54
C ASP A 79 5.45 -7.35 -2.10
N ALA A 80 5.04 -6.09 -1.90
CA ALA A 80 4.72 -5.54 -0.58
C ALA A 80 3.54 -6.25 0.08
N LEU A 81 2.49 -6.58 -0.68
CA LEU A 81 1.35 -7.36 -0.16
C LEU A 81 1.74 -8.80 0.21
N LYS A 82 2.54 -9.46 -0.61
CA LYS A 82 3.06 -10.80 -0.28
C LYS A 82 3.84 -10.78 1.03
N TYR A 83 4.74 -9.80 1.18
CA TYR A 83 5.49 -9.61 2.41
C TYR A 83 4.53 -9.40 3.60
N THR A 84 3.56 -8.50 3.47
CA THR A 84 2.58 -8.18 4.51
C THR A 84 1.77 -9.41 4.95
N VAL A 85 1.21 -10.17 4.01
CA VAL A 85 0.46 -11.40 4.31
C VAL A 85 1.33 -12.43 5.06
N ASN A 86 2.57 -12.62 4.60
CA ASN A 86 3.51 -13.53 5.26
C ASN A 86 3.90 -13.05 6.65
N TYR A 87 4.10 -11.74 6.83
CA TYR A 87 4.43 -11.14 8.12
C TYR A 87 3.27 -11.29 9.13
N ILE A 88 2.03 -10.98 8.72
CA ILE A 88 0.82 -11.17 9.54
C ILE A 88 0.71 -12.63 9.97
N LYS A 89 0.85 -13.57 9.04
CA LYS A 89 0.78 -15.01 9.32
C LYS A 89 1.88 -15.47 10.27
N LYS A 90 3.15 -15.10 9.98
CA LYS A 90 4.32 -15.51 10.77
C LYS A 90 4.25 -15.02 12.22
N ASN A 91 3.74 -13.80 12.43
CA ASN A 91 3.69 -13.16 13.73
C ASN A 91 2.31 -13.32 14.43
N ASN A 92 1.39 -14.12 13.86
CA ASN A 92 0.04 -14.34 14.40
C ASN A 92 -0.69 -13.04 14.74
N ILE A 93 -0.59 -12.04 13.84
CA ILE A 93 -1.22 -10.73 14.05
C ILE A 93 -2.72 -10.86 13.74
N ASP A 94 -3.55 -10.71 14.76
CA ASP A 94 -5.01 -10.67 14.60
C ASP A 94 -5.50 -9.25 14.25
N LYS A 95 -6.60 -9.17 13.50
CA LYS A 95 -7.30 -7.91 13.16
C LYS A 95 -6.41 -6.84 12.52
N ALA A 96 -5.40 -7.25 11.74
CA ALA A 96 -4.57 -6.33 11.00
C ALA A 96 -5.40 -5.48 10.01
N ILE A 97 -5.07 -4.20 9.86
CA ILE A 97 -5.58 -3.34 8.78
C ILE A 97 -4.49 -3.24 7.72
N VAL A 98 -4.81 -3.57 6.47
CA VAL A 98 -3.92 -3.33 5.33
C VAL A 98 -4.47 -2.15 4.54
N TYR A 99 -3.78 -1.01 4.62
CA TYR A 99 -4.16 0.23 3.96
C TYR A 99 -3.34 0.43 2.69
N ILE A 100 -4.01 0.43 1.54
CA ILE A 100 -3.38 0.50 0.22
C ILE A 100 -3.65 1.85 -0.41
N LEU A 101 -2.58 2.52 -0.78
CA LEU A 101 -2.58 3.83 -1.43
C LEU A 101 -2.51 3.66 -2.94
N ALA A 102 -3.51 4.14 -3.66
CA ALA A 102 -3.76 3.99 -5.08
C ALA A 102 -4.25 2.59 -5.56
N CYS A 103 -4.99 2.60 -6.65
CA CYS A 103 -5.68 1.42 -7.19
C CYS A 103 -4.91 0.75 -8.34
N ARG A 104 -3.70 0.18 -8.05
CA ARG A 104 -2.80 -0.34 -9.10
C ARG A 104 -2.94 -1.83 -9.38
N ILE A 105 -3.50 -2.63 -8.47
CA ILE A 105 -3.41 -4.10 -8.47
C ILE A 105 -4.76 -4.81 -8.60
N GLY A 106 -5.78 -4.13 -9.16
CA GLY A 106 -7.15 -4.62 -9.24
C GLY A 106 -7.32 -6.07 -9.68
N PRO A 107 -6.72 -6.53 -10.79
CA PRO A 107 -6.84 -7.93 -11.25
C PRO A 107 -6.37 -8.97 -10.22
N PHE A 108 -5.43 -8.61 -9.35
CA PHE A 108 -4.86 -9.50 -8.34
C PHE A 108 -5.48 -9.29 -6.95
N PHE A 109 -6.16 -8.17 -6.74
CA PHE A 109 -6.56 -7.65 -5.44
C PHE A 109 -7.48 -8.61 -4.66
N LYS A 110 -8.51 -9.15 -5.29
CA LYS A 110 -9.48 -10.07 -4.66
C LYS A 110 -8.81 -11.27 -3.97
N ARG A 111 -7.73 -11.79 -4.56
CA ARG A 111 -6.96 -12.91 -3.98
C ARG A 111 -6.32 -12.51 -2.65
N TYR A 112 -5.70 -11.32 -2.59
CA TYR A 112 -5.05 -10.84 -1.38
C TYR A 112 -6.06 -10.44 -0.30
N VAL A 113 -7.19 -9.84 -0.68
CA VAL A 113 -8.29 -9.56 0.25
C VAL A 113 -8.75 -10.84 0.95
N LYS A 114 -8.98 -11.92 0.18
CA LYS A 114 -9.35 -13.22 0.76
C LYS A 114 -8.30 -13.77 1.73
N GLN A 115 -7.02 -13.64 1.40
CA GLN A 115 -5.93 -14.07 2.28
C GLN A 115 -5.89 -13.25 3.58
N ILE A 116 -6.03 -11.92 3.49
CA ILE A 116 -6.05 -11.03 4.65
C ILE A 116 -7.29 -11.32 5.53
N HIS A 117 -8.47 -11.51 4.93
CA HIS A 117 -9.68 -11.90 5.65
C HIS A 117 -9.53 -13.25 6.37
N SER A 118 -8.90 -14.25 5.74
CA SER A 118 -8.66 -15.55 6.39
C SER A 118 -7.71 -15.46 7.60
N LEU A 119 -6.96 -14.37 7.72
CA LEU A 119 -6.10 -14.03 8.86
C LEU A 119 -6.80 -13.05 9.85
N GLY A 120 -8.11 -12.82 9.72
CA GLY A 120 -8.88 -11.91 10.58
C GLY A 120 -8.69 -10.42 10.29
N GLY A 121 -7.92 -10.06 9.24
CA GLY A 121 -7.64 -8.67 8.87
C GLY A 121 -8.69 -8.01 7.98
N LYS A 122 -8.51 -6.71 7.74
CA LYS A 122 -9.33 -5.89 6.82
C LYS A 122 -8.46 -5.14 5.83
N VAL A 123 -9.02 -4.80 4.68
CA VAL A 123 -8.32 -4.06 3.62
C VAL A 123 -9.01 -2.74 3.35
N TYR A 124 -8.29 -1.64 3.57
CA TYR A 124 -8.73 -0.29 3.27
C TYR A 124 -7.98 0.23 2.04
N VAL A 125 -8.65 1.02 1.23
CA VAL A 125 -8.08 1.56 -0.02
C VAL A 125 -8.30 3.06 -0.09
N ASN A 126 -7.23 3.78 -0.45
CA ASN A 126 -7.34 5.16 -0.95
C ASN A 126 -7.34 5.10 -2.48
N PRO A 127 -8.44 5.48 -3.16
CA PRO A 127 -8.56 5.31 -4.60
C PRO A 127 -7.72 6.30 -5.43
N ASP A 128 -7.16 7.35 -4.83
CA ASP A 128 -6.31 8.36 -5.52
C ASP A 128 -6.93 8.87 -6.81
N GLY A 129 -7.89 9.62 -6.87
CA GLY A 129 -8.58 10.23 -8.01
C GLY A 129 -8.14 9.79 -9.43
N HIS A 130 -8.92 8.98 -10.06
CA HIS A 130 -9.00 8.71 -11.50
C HIS A 130 -7.66 8.74 -12.30
N GLU A 131 -6.66 7.95 -11.92
CA GLU A 131 -5.37 7.85 -12.64
C GLU A 131 -5.55 7.62 -14.16
N TRP A 132 -6.62 6.95 -14.57
CA TRP A 132 -6.96 6.70 -15.96
C TRP A 132 -7.35 7.96 -16.75
N LYS A 133 -7.65 9.09 -16.10
CA LYS A 133 -7.92 10.38 -16.79
C LYS A 133 -6.64 11.10 -17.21
N ARG A 134 -5.47 10.73 -16.67
CA ARG A 134 -4.21 11.42 -16.96
C ARG A 134 -3.81 11.28 -18.42
N ALA A 135 -3.44 12.41 -19.05
CA ALA A 135 -3.09 12.47 -20.49
C ALA A 135 -1.86 11.64 -20.87
N LYS A 136 -0.94 11.42 -19.92
CA LYS A 136 0.32 10.67 -20.14
C LYS A 136 0.13 9.19 -20.52
N TRP A 137 -1.06 8.62 -20.29
CA TRP A 137 -1.32 7.19 -20.50
C TRP A 137 -1.93 6.90 -21.87
N SER A 138 -1.46 5.85 -22.52
CA SER A 138 -2.08 5.29 -23.74
C SER A 138 -3.45 4.65 -23.44
N ALA A 139 -4.26 4.47 -24.47
CA ALA A 139 -5.62 3.91 -24.30
C ALA A 139 -5.65 2.54 -23.59
N PRO A 140 -4.80 1.54 -23.91
CA PRO A 140 -4.77 0.29 -23.19
C PRO A 140 -4.42 0.44 -21.70
N VAL A 141 -3.48 1.34 -21.39
CA VAL A 141 -3.08 1.62 -20.01
C VAL A 141 -4.22 2.28 -19.22
N LYS A 142 -4.94 3.22 -19.85
CA LYS A 142 -6.15 3.83 -19.26
C LYS A 142 -7.23 2.79 -18.95
N MET A 143 -7.45 1.84 -19.85
CA MET A 143 -8.39 0.72 -19.63
C MET A 143 -7.96 -0.13 -18.43
N TYR A 144 -6.67 -0.45 -18.32
CA TYR A 144 -6.14 -1.19 -17.15
C TYR A 144 -6.39 -0.43 -15.84
N TRP A 145 -6.06 0.86 -15.78
CA TRP A 145 -6.28 1.68 -14.59
C TRP A 145 -7.75 1.77 -14.18
N LYS A 146 -8.65 1.96 -15.15
CA LYS A 146 -10.09 2.01 -14.91
C LYS A 146 -10.63 0.68 -14.38
N LEU A 147 -10.19 -0.45 -14.94
CA LEU A 147 -10.55 -1.78 -14.47
C LEU A 147 -9.98 -2.04 -13.07
N SER A 148 -8.72 -1.67 -12.86
CA SER A 148 -8.04 -1.85 -11.57
C SER A 148 -8.74 -1.08 -10.45
N GLU A 149 -9.04 0.20 -10.66
CA GLU A 149 -9.80 1.03 -9.72
C GLU A 149 -11.15 0.39 -9.39
N ARG A 150 -11.95 0.02 -10.42
CA ARG A 150 -13.26 -0.62 -10.21
C ARG A 150 -13.17 -1.91 -9.37
N LEU A 151 -12.17 -2.74 -9.62
CA LEU A 151 -12.00 -4.00 -8.90
C LEU A 151 -11.55 -3.77 -7.45
N MET A 152 -10.66 -2.80 -7.22
CA MET A 152 -10.17 -2.49 -5.87
C MET A 152 -11.26 -1.83 -5.03
N VAL A 153 -11.98 -0.87 -5.58
CA VAL A 153 -13.15 -0.25 -4.92
C VAL A 153 -14.21 -1.28 -4.56
N LYS A 154 -14.52 -2.21 -5.49
CA LYS A 154 -15.53 -3.25 -5.27
C LYS A 154 -15.18 -4.24 -4.15
N HIS A 155 -13.91 -4.52 -3.93
CA HIS A 155 -13.47 -5.60 -3.04
C HIS A 155 -12.79 -5.09 -1.75
N SER A 156 -12.66 -3.79 -1.55
CA SER A 156 -12.17 -3.20 -0.30
C SER A 156 -13.24 -3.25 0.80
N ASP A 157 -12.82 -3.31 2.05
CA ASP A 157 -13.71 -3.22 3.21
C ASP A 157 -14.08 -1.76 3.52
N LEU A 158 -13.19 -0.82 3.22
CA LEU A 158 -13.39 0.62 3.43
C LEU A 158 -12.61 1.43 2.39
N LEU A 159 -13.23 2.48 1.89
CA LEU A 159 -12.58 3.52 1.10
C LEU A 159 -12.26 4.74 1.97
N ILE A 160 -11.04 5.25 1.85
CA ILE A 160 -10.59 6.47 2.52
C ILE A 160 -10.18 7.45 1.43
N CYS A 161 -11.02 8.44 1.18
CA CYS A 161 -10.83 9.43 0.12
C CYS A 161 -10.27 10.73 0.68
N ASP A 162 -9.30 11.33 -0.01
CA ASP A 162 -8.69 12.61 0.38
C ASP A 162 -9.58 13.81 0.03
N SER A 163 -10.58 13.60 -0.82
CA SER A 163 -11.50 14.63 -1.30
C SER A 163 -12.92 14.09 -1.40
N LYS A 164 -13.91 15.00 -1.21
CA LYS A 164 -15.33 14.70 -1.41
C LYS A 164 -15.69 14.39 -2.87
N ASN A 165 -14.80 14.70 -3.81
CA ASN A 165 -15.01 14.53 -5.24
C ASN A 165 -14.37 13.24 -5.81
N ILE A 166 -13.86 12.36 -4.97
CA ILE A 166 -13.26 11.08 -5.32
C ILE A 166 -14.20 9.94 -4.94
#